data_9b7e5a4c54dd002a667ece8093fabd7c
#
_entry.id   9b7e5a4c54dd002a667ece8093fabd7c
#
_cell.length_a   1.000
_cell.length_b   1.000
_cell.length_c   1.000
_cell.angle_alpha   90.00
_cell.angle_beta   90.00
_cell.angle_gamma   90.00
#
_symmetry.space_group_name_H-M   'P 1'
#
loop_
_entity.id
_entity.type
_entity.pdbx_description
1 polymer ?
#
loop_
_entity_poly.entity_id
_entity_poly.type
_entity_poly.pdbx_seq_one_letter_code
_entity_poly.pdbx_strand_id
1 'polypeptide(L)'
;MKNRMKKLLVLATAATMMTAAFTGCGSSSDGADNNADTSANKSADEGTSNENLSGSLSLAGSTSMEKLCEALKESFMAQNPGVTVTVEYTGSGSGIESVTAGSVDIGDSSRALTDDEKANGVEENIVAIDGIAVITDKDNSVTELTSDDLKKIYTGEISNWKDLGGKDEAIVAIGREAASG
;
A
#
# COMPACT_ATOMS: atom_id res chain seq x y z
N MET A 1 -23.61 15.71 -36.11
CA MET A 1 -25.01 15.25 -36.26
C MET A 1 -25.40 14.42 -35.04
N LYS A 2 -26.31 15.00 -34.27
CA LYS A 2 -27.48 14.41 -33.59
C LYS A 2 -27.19 13.31 -32.55
N ASN A 3 -27.25 13.69 -31.25
CA ASN A 3 -28.42 13.72 -30.37
C ASN A 3 -28.89 12.34 -29.92
N ARG A 4 -28.88 12.09 -28.60
CA ARG A 4 -30.03 12.15 -27.66
C ARG A 4 -29.56 11.56 -26.32
N MET A 5 -29.41 12.22 -25.24
CA MET A 5 -30.40 12.86 -24.34
C MET A 5 -31.61 11.97 -23.97
N LYS A 6 -31.74 11.83 -22.63
CA LYS A 6 -32.94 11.45 -21.82
C LYS A 6 -32.84 10.03 -21.23
N LYS A 7 -33.10 9.79 -19.93
CA LYS A 7 -34.13 10.37 -19.07
C LYS A 7 -33.79 10.24 -17.60
N LEU A 8 -34.04 11.28 -16.84
CA LEU A 8 -34.33 11.22 -15.40
C LEU A 8 -35.54 10.30 -15.16
N LEU A 9 -35.46 9.52 -14.06
CA LEU A 9 -36.62 9.10 -13.34
C LEU A 9 -36.38 9.22 -11.84
N VAL A 10 -36.96 10.28 -11.28
CA VAL A 10 -37.15 10.49 -9.85
C VAL A 10 -38.34 9.63 -9.43
N LEU A 11 -38.16 8.81 -8.39
CA LEU A 11 -39.28 8.30 -7.61
C LEU A 11 -38.95 8.46 -6.13
N ALA A 12 -39.60 9.42 -5.54
CA ALA A 12 -39.74 9.61 -4.11
C ALA A 12 -40.89 8.72 -3.62
N THR A 13 -40.66 7.95 -2.54
CA THR A 13 -41.75 7.51 -1.68
C THR A 13 -41.32 7.48 -0.22
N ALA A 14 -42.15 8.07 0.53
CA ALA A 14 -42.23 8.49 1.90
C ALA A 14 -42.16 7.36 2.96
N ALA A 15 -41.54 7.72 4.07
CA ALA A 15 -41.93 7.59 5.47
C ALA A 15 -42.77 6.39 5.94
N THR A 16 -42.26 5.69 6.96
CA THR A 16 -43.04 5.41 8.16
C THR A 16 -42.11 5.21 9.39
N MET A 17 -42.31 6.06 10.38
CA MET A 17 -41.78 5.94 11.76
C MET A 17 -42.45 4.75 12.46
N MET A 18 -41.69 4.01 13.24
CA MET A 18 -42.23 3.22 14.33
C MET A 18 -41.29 3.31 15.53
N THR A 19 -41.71 4.13 16.49
CA THR A 19 -41.22 4.24 17.85
C THR A 19 -41.71 3.06 18.68
N ALA A 20 -40.83 2.34 19.33
CA ALA A 20 -41.19 1.50 20.44
C ALA A 20 -40.24 1.82 21.63
N ALA A 21 -40.82 2.51 22.59
CA ALA A 21 -40.24 2.72 23.92
C ALA A 21 -40.39 1.44 24.75
N PHE A 22 -39.33 0.99 25.35
CA PHE A 22 -39.42 0.11 26.52
C PHE A 22 -38.69 0.75 27.70
N THR A 23 -39.49 1.22 28.64
CA THR A 23 -39.12 1.60 29.99
C THR A 23 -39.03 0.34 30.84
N GLY A 24 -37.97 0.21 31.60
CA GLY A 24 -37.81 -0.83 32.64
C GLY A 24 -36.92 -0.29 33.74
N CYS A 25 -37.58 0.22 34.80
CA CYS A 25 -36.99 0.64 36.08
C CYS A 25 -36.68 -0.57 36.99
N GLY A 26 -35.70 -0.38 37.86
CA GLY A 26 -35.48 -1.23 39.08
C GLY A 26 -34.02 -1.11 39.51
N SER A 27 -33.69 -0.29 40.36
CA SER A 27 -33.71 -0.08 41.81
C SER A 27 -32.51 -0.67 42.56
N SER A 28 -31.66 0.27 43.04
CA SER A 28 -30.96 0.42 44.33
C SER A 28 -30.21 -0.74 45.01
N SER A 29 -28.96 -0.55 45.34
CA SER A 29 -28.50 -0.20 46.73
C SER A 29 -26.97 -0.20 46.84
N ASP A 30 -26.47 0.92 47.35
CA ASP A 30 -25.42 1.20 48.33
C ASP A 30 -24.24 0.24 48.56
N GLY A 31 -23.03 0.85 48.61
CA GLY A 31 -21.89 0.29 49.32
C GLY A 31 -20.55 0.88 48.92
N ALA A 32 -20.06 1.74 49.75
CA ALA A 32 -18.89 2.61 49.74
C ALA A 32 -17.51 1.98 49.50
N ASP A 33 -16.62 2.88 48.99
CA ASP A 33 -15.17 3.05 49.26
C ASP A 33 -14.16 1.93 49.03
N ASN A 34 -13.21 2.13 48.12
CA ASN A 34 -11.84 2.59 48.43
C ASN A 34 -10.92 2.57 47.18
N ASN A 35 -10.32 3.69 46.98
CA ASN A 35 -9.10 4.07 46.30
C ASN A 35 -8.03 2.97 46.15
N ALA A 36 -7.56 2.75 44.91
CA ALA A 36 -6.16 2.46 44.61
C ALA A 36 -5.90 2.73 43.13
N ASP A 37 -5.12 3.76 42.91
CA ASP A 37 -4.41 4.16 41.71
C ASP A 37 -3.62 2.95 41.12
N THR A 38 -3.93 2.59 39.87
CA THR A 38 -3.01 1.81 39.06
C THR A 38 -3.27 2.17 37.61
N SER A 39 -2.37 3.00 37.09
CA SER A 39 -2.24 3.26 35.66
C SER A 39 -2.10 1.95 34.89
N ALA A 40 -3.20 1.41 34.41
CA ALA A 40 -3.20 0.35 33.43
C ALA A 40 -3.33 0.99 32.05
N ASN A 41 -2.24 0.91 31.33
CA ASN A 41 -2.12 1.10 29.90
C ASN A 41 -3.27 0.35 29.19
N LYS A 42 -4.31 1.07 28.82
CA LYS A 42 -5.42 0.52 28.05
C LYS A 42 -4.98 0.46 26.60
N SER A 43 -4.32 -0.63 26.24
CA SER A 43 -4.29 -1.06 24.84
C SER A 43 -5.74 -1.14 24.38
N ALA A 44 -6.10 -0.29 23.46
CA ALA A 44 -7.35 -0.39 22.75
C ALA A 44 -7.31 -1.69 21.94
N ASP A 45 -7.84 -2.75 22.51
CA ASP A 45 -8.34 -3.90 21.78
C ASP A 45 -9.68 -3.43 21.17
N GLU A 46 -9.59 -2.80 20.01
CA GLU A 46 -10.74 -2.67 19.14
C GLU A 46 -11.06 -4.09 18.63
N GLY A 47 -11.89 -4.78 19.38
CA GLY A 47 -12.52 -6.02 18.96
C GLY A 47 -13.24 -5.76 17.65
N THR A 48 -12.57 -6.06 16.55
CA THR A 48 -13.14 -6.14 15.21
C THR A 48 -14.23 -7.19 15.29
N SER A 49 -15.48 -6.76 15.23
CA SER A 49 -16.59 -7.65 14.92
C SER A 49 -16.22 -8.35 13.62
N ASN A 50 -16.00 -9.66 13.67
CA ASN A 50 -15.88 -10.51 12.49
C ASN A 50 -17.25 -10.52 11.78
N GLU A 51 -17.56 -9.43 11.09
CA GLU A 51 -18.55 -9.47 10.03
C GLU A 51 -17.98 -10.43 8.98
N ASN A 52 -18.77 -11.38 8.52
CA ASN A 52 -18.38 -12.29 7.45
C ASN A 52 -18.15 -11.47 6.18
N LEU A 53 -16.95 -10.98 5.98
CA LEU A 53 -16.57 -10.25 4.77
C LEU A 53 -16.71 -11.17 3.55
N SER A 54 -17.28 -10.66 2.50
CA SER A 54 -17.41 -11.38 1.23
C SER A 54 -17.28 -10.42 0.06
N GLY A 55 -16.73 -10.89 -1.05
CA GLY A 55 -16.51 -10.09 -2.25
C GLY A 55 -15.18 -10.40 -2.91
N SER A 56 -14.71 -9.49 -3.74
CA SER A 56 -13.42 -9.59 -4.42
C SER A 56 -12.61 -8.32 -4.25
N LEU A 57 -11.30 -8.48 -4.10
CA LEU A 57 -10.31 -7.41 -4.15
C LEU A 57 -9.34 -7.69 -5.30
N SER A 58 -9.06 -6.66 -6.08
CA SER A 58 -8.11 -6.68 -7.19
C SER A 58 -6.91 -5.78 -6.86
N LEU A 59 -5.72 -6.33 -7.01
CA LEU A 59 -4.46 -5.61 -6.81
C LEU A 59 -3.65 -5.66 -8.11
N ALA A 60 -2.89 -4.60 -8.38
CA ALA A 60 -1.89 -4.62 -9.43
C ALA A 60 -0.67 -3.78 -9.03
N GLY A 61 0.53 -4.19 -9.46
CA GLY A 61 1.68 -3.33 -9.27
C GLY A 61 3.04 -4.00 -9.26
N SER A 62 3.83 -3.68 -8.27
CA SER A 62 5.26 -3.97 -8.21
C SER A 62 5.60 -5.46 -8.17
N THR A 63 6.42 -5.90 -9.10
CA THR A 63 7.01 -7.25 -9.08
C THR A 63 7.91 -7.49 -7.86
N SER A 64 8.48 -6.44 -7.27
CA SER A 64 9.31 -6.56 -6.06
C SER A 64 8.46 -6.88 -4.82
N MET A 65 7.18 -6.56 -4.83
CA MET A 65 6.25 -6.83 -3.73
C MET A 65 5.56 -8.19 -3.82
N GLU A 66 5.78 -8.97 -4.88
CA GLU A 66 5.11 -10.25 -5.14
C GLU A 66 5.05 -11.15 -3.90
N LYS A 67 6.21 -11.44 -3.29
CA LYS A 67 6.27 -12.32 -2.10
C LYS A 67 5.48 -11.78 -0.90
N LEU A 68 5.52 -10.47 -0.69
CA LEU A 68 4.78 -9.83 0.39
C LEU A 68 3.28 -9.87 0.10
N CYS A 69 2.87 -9.47 -1.10
CA CYS A 69 1.46 -9.45 -1.51
C CYS A 69 0.83 -10.85 -1.49
N GLU A 70 1.54 -11.89 -1.96
CA GLU A 70 1.05 -13.26 -1.89
C GLU A 70 0.86 -13.73 -0.44
N ALA A 71 1.80 -13.46 0.46
CA ALA A 71 1.68 -13.83 1.87
C ALA A 71 0.50 -13.08 2.55
N LEU A 72 0.33 -11.79 2.27
CA LEU A 72 -0.79 -11.00 2.78
C LEU A 72 -2.13 -11.51 2.24
N LYS A 73 -2.21 -11.78 0.95
CA LYS A 73 -3.38 -12.36 0.28
C LYS A 73 -3.80 -13.67 0.92
N GLU A 74 -2.87 -14.62 1.06
CA GLU A 74 -3.13 -15.91 1.67
C GLU A 74 -3.65 -15.76 3.11
N SER A 75 -2.97 -14.92 3.91
CA SER A 75 -3.37 -14.66 5.30
C SER A 75 -4.75 -14.01 5.39
N PHE A 76 -5.04 -13.03 4.54
CA PHE A 76 -6.32 -12.33 4.53
C PHE A 76 -7.48 -13.24 4.12
N MET A 77 -7.30 -14.03 3.05
CA MET A 77 -8.31 -14.99 2.58
C MET A 77 -8.54 -16.13 3.59
N ALA A 78 -7.49 -16.57 4.30
CA ALA A 78 -7.64 -17.56 5.36
C ALA A 78 -8.50 -17.06 6.53
N GLN A 79 -8.41 -15.78 6.86
CA GLN A 79 -9.21 -15.13 7.89
C GLN A 79 -10.61 -14.72 7.40
N ASN A 80 -10.79 -14.54 6.10
CA ASN A 80 -12.02 -14.10 5.44
C ASN A 80 -12.38 -15.01 4.28
N PRO A 81 -12.92 -16.21 4.53
CA PRO A 81 -13.16 -17.22 3.49
C PRO A 81 -14.16 -16.81 2.40
N GLY A 82 -14.95 -15.77 2.66
CA GLY A 82 -15.90 -15.20 1.68
C GLY A 82 -15.26 -14.20 0.72
N VAL A 83 -13.97 -13.86 0.90
CA VAL A 83 -13.26 -12.88 0.06
C VAL A 83 -12.32 -13.59 -0.89
N THR A 84 -12.32 -13.13 -2.15
CA THR A 84 -11.33 -13.53 -3.16
C THR A 84 -10.39 -12.36 -3.45
N VAL A 85 -9.09 -12.58 -3.37
CA VAL A 85 -8.07 -11.57 -3.70
C VAL A 85 -7.29 -12.02 -4.95
N THR A 86 -7.18 -11.12 -5.93
CA THR A 86 -6.37 -11.31 -7.15
C THR A 86 -5.26 -10.27 -7.19
N VAL A 87 -4.07 -10.67 -7.65
CA VAL A 87 -2.92 -9.76 -7.76
C VAL A 87 -2.27 -9.93 -9.12
N GLU A 88 -1.93 -8.82 -9.78
CA GLU A 88 -1.17 -8.80 -11.03
C GLU A 88 0.13 -8.02 -10.84
N TYR A 89 1.26 -8.59 -11.26
CA TYR A 89 2.59 -7.99 -11.09
C TYR A 89 3.10 -7.37 -12.39
N THR A 90 2.72 -6.11 -12.61
CA THR A 90 2.97 -5.36 -13.86
C THR A 90 3.97 -4.20 -13.71
N GLY A 91 4.46 -4.00 -12.49
CA GLY A 91 5.37 -2.90 -12.13
C GLY A 91 4.67 -1.76 -11.38
N SER A 92 5.43 -1.03 -10.54
CA SER A 92 4.89 0.03 -9.67
C SER A 92 4.13 1.11 -10.43
N GLY A 93 4.67 1.57 -11.57
CA GLY A 93 4.01 2.60 -12.39
C GLY A 93 2.63 2.15 -12.89
N SER A 94 2.56 0.94 -13.46
CA SER A 94 1.29 0.37 -13.95
C SER A 94 0.27 0.15 -12.82
N GLY A 95 0.73 -0.25 -11.62
CA GLY A 95 -0.13 -0.39 -10.45
C GLY A 95 -0.74 0.93 -10.01
N ILE A 96 0.07 2.00 -9.95
CA ILE A 96 -0.38 3.35 -9.61
C ILE A 96 -1.37 3.88 -10.65
N GLU A 97 -1.09 3.69 -11.94
CA GLU A 97 -2.00 4.07 -13.02
C GLU A 97 -3.33 3.31 -12.92
N SER A 98 -3.27 2.02 -12.63
CA SER A 98 -4.46 1.16 -12.53
C SER A 98 -5.38 1.56 -11.38
N VAL A 99 -4.81 1.83 -10.19
CA VAL A 99 -5.61 2.29 -9.04
C VAL A 99 -6.15 3.70 -9.25
N THR A 100 -5.36 4.59 -9.87
CA THR A 100 -5.80 5.95 -10.22
C THR A 100 -6.98 5.93 -11.20
N ALA A 101 -6.96 5.00 -12.15
CA ALA A 101 -8.05 4.80 -13.12
C ALA A 101 -9.26 4.04 -12.54
N GLY A 102 -9.17 3.52 -11.32
CA GLY A 102 -10.22 2.71 -10.69
C GLY A 102 -10.40 1.34 -11.33
N SER A 103 -9.40 0.83 -12.05
CA SER A 103 -9.45 -0.51 -12.65
C SER A 103 -9.01 -1.62 -11.69
N VAL A 104 -8.35 -1.26 -10.60
CA VAL A 104 -8.06 -2.13 -9.45
C VAL A 104 -8.38 -1.40 -8.16
N ASP A 105 -8.58 -2.16 -7.08
CA ASP A 105 -8.91 -1.61 -5.76
C ASP A 105 -7.67 -1.10 -5.03
N ILE A 106 -6.53 -1.75 -5.21
CA ILE A 106 -5.25 -1.43 -4.56
C ILE A 106 -4.12 -1.46 -5.59
N GLY A 107 -3.32 -0.40 -5.62
CA GLY A 107 -2.06 -0.36 -6.37
C GLY A 107 -0.89 -0.63 -5.42
N ASP A 108 -0.08 -1.66 -5.70
CA ASP A 108 1.12 -1.93 -4.91
C ASP A 108 2.36 -1.34 -5.60
N SER A 109 3.17 -0.65 -4.80
CA SER A 109 4.35 0.07 -5.27
C SER A 109 5.55 -0.16 -4.37
N SER A 110 6.72 -0.40 -4.94
CA SER A 110 8.00 -0.48 -4.24
C SER A 110 8.76 0.86 -4.23
N ARG A 111 8.10 1.96 -4.57
CA ARG A 111 8.59 3.33 -4.44
C ARG A 111 7.52 4.25 -3.86
N ALA A 112 7.94 5.38 -3.33
CA ALA A 112 7.02 6.45 -2.94
C ALA A 112 6.25 7.00 -4.17
N LEU A 113 5.05 7.52 -3.92
CA LEU A 113 4.30 8.26 -4.92
C LEU A 113 4.98 9.60 -5.22
N THR A 114 4.97 10.00 -6.48
CA THR A 114 5.35 11.36 -6.89
C THR A 114 4.28 12.38 -6.45
N ASP A 115 4.63 13.67 -6.45
CA ASP A 115 3.67 14.72 -6.10
C ASP A 115 2.48 14.76 -7.07
N ASP A 116 2.71 14.50 -8.36
CA ASP A 116 1.65 14.42 -9.36
C ASP A 116 0.71 13.23 -9.11
N GLU A 117 1.26 12.06 -8.75
CA GLU A 117 0.47 10.88 -8.42
C GLU A 117 -0.40 11.11 -7.16
N LYS A 118 0.16 11.76 -6.13
CA LYS A 118 -0.60 12.16 -4.93
C LYS A 118 -1.70 13.17 -5.24
N ALA A 119 -1.44 14.10 -6.17
CA ALA A 119 -2.44 15.08 -6.60
C ALA A 119 -3.64 14.45 -7.32
N ASN A 120 -3.49 13.25 -7.87
CA ASN A 120 -4.56 12.50 -8.51
C ASN A 120 -5.52 11.78 -7.54
N GLY A 121 -5.37 12.00 -6.23
CA GLY A 121 -6.29 11.51 -5.20
C GLY A 121 -6.02 10.08 -4.75
N VAL A 122 -4.85 9.54 -5.04
CA VAL A 122 -4.40 8.24 -4.52
C VAL A 122 -3.86 8.41 -3.10
N GLU A 123 -4.31 7.58 -2.19
CA GLU A 123 -3.81 7.55 -0.82
C GLU A 123 -2.61 6.60 -0.69
N GLU A 124 -1.53 7.05 -0.05
CA GLU A 124 -0.31 6.28 0.16
C GLU A 124 -0.31 5.63 1.54
N ASN A 125 -0.30 4.30 1.58
CA ASN A 125 -0.21 3.50 2.79
C ASN A 125 1.11 2.74 2.83
N ILE A 126 2.05 3.13 3.69
CA ILE A 126 3.36 2.49 3.82
C ILE A 126 3.23 1.20 4.63
N VAL A 127 3.46 0.06 3.99
CA VAL A 127 3.37 -1.28 4.61
C VAL A 127 4.71 -1.83 5.06
N ALA A 128 5.82 -1.39 4.45
CA ALA A 128 7.18 -1.79 4.80
C ALA A 128 8.18 -0.76 4.29
N ILE A 129 9.40 -0.79 4.84
CA ILE A 129 10.55 -0.01 4.34
C ILE A 129 11.54 -1.01 3.76
N ASP A 130 11.95 -0.78 2.53
CA ASP A 130 12.94 -1.58 1.81
C ASP A 130 14.23 -0.77 1.58
N GLY A 131 15.32 -1.46 1.28
CA GLY A 131 16.61 -0.86 0.97
C GLY A 131 17.18 -1.44 -0.33
N ILE A 132 17.72 -0.56 -1.18
CA ILE A 132 18.41 -0.96 -2.40
C ILE A 132 19.92 -1.03 -2.10
N ALA A 133 20.54 -2.19 -2.35
CA ALA A 133 21.96 -2.35 -2.29
C ALA A 133 22.58 -2.35 -3.70
N VAL A 134 23.62 -1.57 -3.88
CA VAL A 134 24.46 -1.64 -5.08
C VAL A 134 25.55 -2.68 -4.83
N ILE A 135 25.65 -3.64 -5.71
CA ILE A 135 26.66 -4.70 -5.63
C ILE A 135 27.65 -4.60 -6.79
N THR A 136 28.90 -4.91 -6.55
CA THR A 136 29.95 -5.01 -7.54
C THR A 136 30.58 -6.40 -7.50
N ASP A 137 31.42 -6.71 -8.50
CA ASP A 137 32.24 -7.93 -8.45
C ASP A 137 33.12 -7.95 -7.20
N LYS A 138 33.31 -9.12 -6.60
CA LYS A 138 34.11 -9.31 -5.38
C LYS A 138 35.58 -8.90 -5.54
N ASP A 139 36.10 -8.90 -6.78
CA ASP A 139 37.48 -8.53 -7.10
C ASP A 139 37.62 -7.04 -7.48
N ASN A 140 36.53 -6.26 -7.39
CA ASN A 140 36.56 -4.83 -7.56
C ASN A 140 37.26 -4.16 -6.37
N SER A 141 38.28 -3.35 -6.65
CA SER A 141 39.04 -2.65 -5.62
C SER A 141 38.38 -1.37 -5.07
N VAL A 142 37.29 -0.92 -5.71
CA VAL A 142 36.51 0.22 -5.23
C VAL A 142 35.58 -0.25 -4.11
N THR A 143 35.79 0.26 -2.89
CA THR A 143 35.06 -0.14 -1.69
C THR A 143 33.96 0.81 -1.27
N GLU A 144 34.00 2.05 -1.78
CA GLU A 144 33.04 3.11 -1.44
C GLU A 144 32.64 3.87 -2.69
N LEU A 145 31.38 4.18 -2.80
CA LEU A 145 30.78 5.04 -3.82
C LEU A 145 29.82 6.01 -3.17
N THR A 146 29.89 7.27 -3.57
CA THR A 146 28.88 8.24 -3.17
C THR A 146 27.62 8.13 -4.05
N SER A 147 26.51 8.72 -3.62
CA SER A 147 25.31 8.82 -4.46
C SER A 147 25.56 9.59 -5.75
N ASP A 148 26.46 10.58 -5.71
CA ASP A 148 26.86 11.33 -6.89
C ASP A 148 27.68 10.48 -7.88
N ASP A 149 28.58 9.62 -7.38
CA ASP A 149 29.32 8.69 -8.21
C ASP A 149 28.40 7.68 -8.89
N LEU A 150 27.43 7.13 -8.14
CA LEU A 150 26.41 6.25 -8.71
C LEU A 150 25.61 6.97 -9.81
N LYS A 151 25.17 8.20 -9.56
CA LYS A 151 24.46 9.00 -10.55
C LYS A 151 25.31 9.16 -11.83
N LYS A 152 26.58 9.54 -11.71
CA LYS A 152 27.49 9.69 -12.85
C LYS A 152 27.74 8.39 -13.59
N ILE A 153 27.81 7.26 -12.90
CA ILE A 153 27.93 5.93 -13.52
C ILE A 153 26.66 5.64 -14.36
N TYR A 154 25.48 5.79 -13.78
CA TYR A 154 24.24 5.47 -14.46
C TYR A 154 23.84 6.47 -15.55
N THR A 155 24.37 7.70 -15.52
CA THR A 155 24.24 8.68 -16.61
C THR A 155 25.31 8.53 -17.69
N GLY A 156 26.34 7.67 -17.46
CA GLY A 156 27.43 7.45 -18.41
C GLY A 156 28.56 8.50 -18.37
N GLU A 157 28.52 9.43 -17.40
CA GLU A 157 29.58 10.42 -17.21
C GLU A 157 30.88 9.76 -16.70
N ILE A 158 30.76 8.72 -15.86
CA ILE A 158 31.86 7.85 -15.43
C ILE A 158 31.61 6.46 -16.02
N SER A 159 32.52 6.00 -16.84
CA SER A 159 32.44 4.72 -17.55
C SER A 159 33.60 3.78 -17.30
N ASN A 160 34.55 4.17 -16.46
CA ASN A 160 35.74 3.37 -16.14
C ASN A 160 36.00 3.41 -14.63
N TRP A 161 36.33 2.26 -14.05
CA TRP A 161 36.61 2.15 -12.61
C TRP A 161 37.85 2.94 -12.16
N LYS A 162 38.82 3.20 -13.05
CA LYS A 162 39.99 4.03 -12.73
C LYS A 162 39.62 5.45 -12.28
N ASP A 163 38.53 5.99 -12.80
CA ASP A 163 38.07 7.34 -12.47
C ASP A 163 37.56 7.42 -11.01
N LEU A 164 37.35 6.26 -10.40
CA LEU A 164 36.91 6.07 -9.02
C LEU A 164 37.99 5.39 -8.15
N GLY A 165 39.26 5.39 -8.61
CA GLY A 165 40.38 4.79 -7.89
C GLY A 165 40.49 3.26 -8.02
N GLY A 166 39.74 2.66 -8.92
CA GLY A 166 39.79 1.24 -9.24
C GLY A 166 40.76 0.89 -10.37
N LYS A 167 40.60 -0.31 -10.90
CA LYS A 167 41.37 -0.80 -12.05
C LYS A 167 40.98 -0.06 -13.34
N ASP A 168 41.87 -0.07 -14.33
CA ASP A 168 41.55 0.46 -15.69
C ASP A 168 40.67 -0.56 -16.43
N GLU A 169 39.39 -0.61 -16.07
CA GLU A 169 38.38 -1.50 -16.60
C GLU A 169 37.07 -0.75 -16.80
N ALA A 170 36.35 -1.08 -17.87
CA ALA A 170 35.06 -0.45 -18.17
C ALA A 170 34.01 -0.83 -17.14
N ILE A 171 33.15 0.12 -16.77
CA ILE A 171 31.98 -0.10 -15.95
C ILE A 171 30.81 -0.58 -16.84
N VAL A 172 30.21 -1.71 -16.45
CA VAL A 172 28.93 -2.17 -17.01
C VAL A 172 27.86 -1.96 -15.97
N ALA A 173 27.11 -0.86 -16.11
CA ALA A 173 26.01 -0.56 -15.19
C ALA A 173 24.79 -1.39 -15.58
N ILE A 174 24.25 -2.14 -14.60
CA ILE A 174 23.05 -2.94 -14.76
C ILE A 174 21.98 -2.38 -13.82
N GLY A 175 20.84 -2.09 -14.38
CA GLY A 175 19.68 -1.59 -13.65
C GLY A 175 18.40 -2.31 -14.07
N ARG A 176 17.31 -1.99 -13.39
CA ARG A 176 15.97 -2.42 -13.79
C ARG A 176 15.38 -1.41 -14.77
N GLU A 177 14.33 -1.82 -15.46
CA GLU A 177 13.54 -0.94 -16.33
C GLU A 177 12.85 0.19 -15.54
N ALA A 178 12.52 1.28 -16.21
CA ALA A 178 11.95 2.47 -15.59
C ALA A 178 10.59 2.25 -14.90
N ALA A 179 9.81 1.25 -15.34
CA ALA A 179 8.54 0.88 -14.73
C ALA A 179 8.70 0.11 -13.41
N SER A 180 9.90 -0.41 -13.11
CA SER A 180 10.22 -1.04 -11.83
C SER A 180 10.36 0.03 -10.75
N GLY A 181 9.76 -0.09 -9.65
CA GLY A 181 9.90 0.85 -8.53
C GLY A 181 11.32 0.93 -7.98
#